data_c8aeb375bc39218b25de7df90b587701
#
_entry.id   c8aeb375bc39218b25de7df90b587701
#
_cell.length_a   1.000
_cell.length_b   1.000
_cell.length_c   1.000
_cell.angle_alpha   90.00
_cell.angle_beta   90.00
_cell.angle_gamma   90.00
#
_symmetry.space_group_name_H-M   'P 1'
#
loop_
_entity.id
_entity.type
_entity.pdbx_description
1 polymer ?
#
loop_
_entity_poly.entity_id
_entity_poly.type
_entity_poly.pdbx_seq_one_letter_code
_entity_poly.pdbx_strand_id
1 'polypeptide(L)'
;IEVEQALVRHPAVLECAVVAVPHEKWGERPKAFVVLKPGHSLTEAELIAFCRDQIAHFKCPKSIDFLPVLPRNPSGKLLKYQLRKPYWEGLERKVN
;
A
#
# COMPACT_ATOMS: atom_id res chain seq x y z
N ILE A 1 -6.34 -7.37 4.04
CA ILE A 1 -6.18 -7.46 5.51
C ILE A 1 -4.94 -8.25 5.88
N GLU A 2 -4.72 -9.41 5.29
CA GLU A 2 -3.54 -10.23 5.59
C GLU A 2 -2.24 -9.49 5.28
N VAL A 3 -2.18 -8.79 4.15
CA VAL A 3 -1.00 -8.05 3.76
C VAL A 3 -0.74 -6.90 4.71
N GLU A 4 -1.79 -6.15 5.06
CA GLU A 4 -1.68 -5.04 6.00
C GLU A 4 -1.19 -5.52 7.37
N GLN A 5 -1.72 -6.65 7.84
CA GLN A 5 -1.29 -7.23 9.10
C GLN A 5 0.19 -7.63 9.06
N ALA A 6 0.64 -8.17 7.94
CA ALA A 6 2.05 -8.56 7.79
C ALA A 6 2.96 -7.33 7.83
N LEU A 7 2.58 -6.26 7.12
CA LEU A 7 3.41 -5.05 7.04
C LEU A 7 3.53 -4.34 8.39
N VAL A 8 2.43 -4.24 9.16
CA VAL A 8 2.49 -3.54 10.45
C VAL A 8 3.26 -4.31 11.52
N ARG A 9 3.61 -5.56 11.27
CA ARG A 9 4.49 -6.30 12.19
C ARG A 9 5.92 -5.76 12.16
N HIS A 10 6.30 -5.04 11.09
CA HIS A 10 7.64 -4.46 11.04
C HIS A 10 7.75 -3.33 12.07
N PRO A 11 8.84 -3.32 12.87
CA PRO A 11 8.98 -2.31 13.95
C PRO A 11 8.97 -0.85 13.47
N ALA A 12 9.37 -0.59 12.24
CA ALA A 12 9.44 0.77 11.70
C ALA A 12 8.12 1.26 11.14
N VAL A 13 7.12 0.39 10.97
CA VAL A 13 5.84 0.75 10.34
C VAL A 13 4.84 1.21 11.39
N LEU A 14 4.33 2.42 11.24
CA LEU A 14 3.31 2.96 12.12
C LEU A 14 1.93 2.51 11.68
N GLU A 15 1.62 2.68 10.41
CA GLU A 15 0.36 2.23 9.81
C GLU A 15 0.55 2.04 8.31
N CYS A 16 -0.37 1.31 7.70
CA CYS A 16 -0.33 1.08 6.27
C CYS A 16 -1.72 0.83 5.71
N ALA A 17 -1.85 0.98 4.39
CA ALA A 17 -3.05 0.66 3.66
C ALA A 17 -2.66 0.00 2.35
N VAL A 18 -3.33 -1.09 1.99
CA VAL A 18 -3.08 -1.79 0.74
C VAL A 18 -4.31 -1.63 -0.14
N VAL A 19 -4.09 -1.18 -1.38
CA VAL A 19 -5.16 -0.97 -2.34
C VAL A 19 -4.82 -1.68 -3.65
N ALA A 20 -5.83 -1.94 -4.47
CA ALA A 20 -5.63 -2.49 -5.80
C ALA A 20 -5.41 -1.36 -6.79
N VAL A 21 -4.35 -1.45 -7.59
CA VAL A 21 -4.09 -0.50 -8.66
C VAL A 21 -4.06 -1.24 -10.00
N PRO A 22 -4.37 -0.55 -11.12
CA PRO A 22 -4.41 -1.22 -12.42
C PRO A 22 -3.06 -1.77 -12.84
N HIS A 23 -3.08 -2.90 -13.52
CA HIS A 23 -1.88 -3.53 -14.07
C HIS A 23 -2.21 -4.07 -15.47
N GLU A 24 -1.38 -3.75 -16.45
CA GLU A 24 -1.62 -4.10 -17.84
C GLU A 24 -1.86 -5.59 -18.07
N LYS A 25 -1.08 -6.42 -17.39
CA LYS A 25 -1.09 -7.86 -17.61
C LYS A 25 -2.11 -8.60 -16.75
N TRP A 26 -2.27 -8.16 -15.49
CA TRP A 26 -3.04 -8.91 -14.50
C TRP A 26 -4.37 -8.27 -14.14
N GLY A 27 -4.72 -7.14 -14.78
CA GLY A 27 -5.91 -6.37 -14.45
C GLY A 27 -5.67 -5.45 -13.27
N GLU A 28 -5.23 -6.00 -12.14
CA GLU A 28 -4.88 -5.20 -10.98
C GLU A 28 -3.85 -5.93 -10.11
N ARG A 29 -3.15 -5.16 -9.30
CA ARG A 29 -2.17 -5.71 -8.36
C ARG A 29 -2.17 -4.90 -7.07
N PRO A 30 -1.72 -5.49 -5.95
CA PRO A 30 -1.68 -4.75 -4.68
C PRO A 30 -0.55 -3.73 -4.64
N LYS A 31 -0.87 -2.56 -4.09
CA LYS A 31 0.11 -1.50 -3.81
C LYS A 31 -0.08 -1.06 -2.37
N ALA A 32 1.01 -0.92 -1.63
CA ALA A 32 0.96 -0.50 -0.23
C ALA A 32 1.34 0.95 -0.08
N PHE A 33 0.65 1.65 0.83
CA PHE A 33 1.00 2.99 1.27
C PHE A 33 1.33 2.87 2.75
N VAL A 34 2.52 3.32 3.13
CA VAL A 34 3.07 3.07 4.46
C VAL A 34 3.47 4.37 5.12
N VAL A 35 3.10 4.53 6.39
CA VAL A 35 3.58 5.62 7.24
C VAL A 35 4.57 5.02 8.22
N LEU A 36 5.79 5.54 8.23
CA LEU A 36 6.83 5.08 9.14
C LEU A 36 6.72 5.79 10.49
N LYS A 37 7.18 5.13 11.54
CA LYS A 37 7.27 5.75 12.86
C LYS A 37 8.31 6.87 12.83
N PRO A 38 8.14 7.92 13.66
CA PRO A 38 9.11 9.01 13.71
C PRO A 38 10.53 8.50 13.97
N GLY A 39 11.50 9.02 13.21
CA GLY A 39 12.89 8.65 13.37
C GLY A 39 13.30 7.33 12.74
N HIS A 40 12.36 6.60 12.13
CA HIS A 40 12.66 5.34 11.46
C HIS A 40 12.79 5.55 9.95
N SER A 41 13.63 4.74 9.32
CA SER A 41 13.77 4.74 7.88
C SER A 41 13.72 3.30 7.38
N LEU A 42 13.23 3.11 6.14
CA LEU A 42 13.02 1.79 5.58
C LEU A 42 12.87 1.95 4.07
N THR A 43 13.47 1.07 3.29
CA THR A 43 13.32 1.12 1.84
C THR A 43 12.14 0.22 1.42
N GLU A 44 11.62 0.48 0.23
CA GLU A 44 10.59 -0.34 -0.38
C GLU A 44 11.04 -1.81 -0.44
N ALA A 45 12.26 -2.04 -0.92
CA ALA A 45 12.79 -3.39 -1.07
C ALA A 45 12.88 -4.13 0.26
N GLU A 46 13.32 -3.42 1.32
CA GLU A 46 13.42 -4.02 2.65
C GLU A 46 12.05 -4.45 3.19
N LEU A 47 11.05 -3.60 2.99
CA LEU A 47 9.72 -3.91 3.51
C LEU A 47 9.04 -5.03 2.70
N ILE A 48 9.24 -5.05 1.38
CA ILE A 48 8.71 -6.12 0.55
C ILE A 48 9.35 -7.46 0.96
N ALA A 49 10.66 -7.47 1.19
CA ALA A 49 11.36 -8.68 1.63
C ALA A 49 10.81 -9.17 2.98
N PHE A 50 10.57 -8.24 3.90
CA PHE A 50 9.97 -8.57 5.19
C PHE A 50 8.60 -9.21 5.01
N CYS A 51 7.78 -8.64 4.12
CA CYS A 51 6.44 -9.15 3.84
C CYS A 51 6.50 -10.58 3.28
N ARG A 52 7.47 -10.85 2.40
CA ARG A 52 7.64 -12.17 1.81
C ARG A 52 7.99 -13.24 2.84
N ASP A 53 8.60 -12.85 3.95
CA ASP A 53 8.89 -13.78 5.03
C ASP A 53 7.66 -14.09 5.89
N GLN A 54 6.60 -13.30 5.76
CA GLN A 54 5.40 -13.42 6.58
C GLN A 54 4.26 -14.14 5.86
N ILE A 55 4.12 -13.91 4.55
CA ILE A 55 3.01 -14.44 3.76
C ILE A 55 3.50 -14.90 2.38
N ALA A 56 2.62 -15.54 1.63
CA ALA A 56 2.95 -16.02 0.29
C ALA A 56 3.39 -14.85 -0.63
N HIS A 57 4.42 -15.10 -1.45
CA HIS A 57 5.00 -14.06 -2.29
C HIS A 57 3.98 -13.40 -3.24
N PHE A 58 3.05 -14.18 -3.78
CA PHE A 58 2.07 -13.63 -4.72
C PHE A 58 1.08 -12.67 -4.06
N LYS A 59 0.96 -12.71 -2.73
CA LYS A 59 0.09 -11.81 -1.98
C LYS A 59 0.77 -10.51 -1.59
N CYS A 60 2.11 -10.48 -1.66
CA CYS A 60 2.87 -9.29 -1.26
C CYS A 60 2.69 -8.15 -2.26
N PRO A 61 2.72 -6.88 -1.79
CA PRO A 61 2.65 -5.76 -2.71
C PRO A 61 3.86 -5.72 -3.62
N LYS A 62 3.66 -5.28 -4.86
CA LYS A 62 4.74 -5.13 -5.82
C LYS A 62 5.40 -3.77 -5.73
N SER A 63 4.72 -2.80 -5.11
CA SER A 63 5.28 -1.47 -4.91
C SER A 63 4.76 -0.90 -3.59
N ILE A 64 5.56 -0.01 -3.00
CA ILE A 64 5.24 0.65 -1.73
C ILE A 64 5.59 2.13 -1.87
N ASP A 65 4.64 3.00 -1.50
CA ASP A 65 4.90 4.43 -1.37
C ASP A 65 4.88 4.78 0.11
N PHE A 66 5.86 5.56 0.55
CA PHE A 66 5.91 6.04 1.93
C PHE A 66 5.29 7.43 2.00
N LEU A 67 4.33 7.59 2.90
CA LEU A 67 3.59 8.85 3.06
C LEU A 67 3.74 9.35 4.49
N PRO A 68 3.68 10.68 4.70
CA PRO A 68 3.71 11.21 6.07
C PRO A 68 2.43 10.92 6.84
N VAL A 69 1.30 10.82 6.15
CA VAL A 69 0.01 10.48 6.76
C VAL A 69 -0.85 9.75 5.73
N LEU A 70 -1.83 9.00 6.21
CA LEU A 70 -2.83 8.40 5.33
C LEU A 70 -4.12 9.25 5.35
N PRO A 71 -4.87 9.29 4.23
CA PRO A 71 -6.10 10.08 4.17
C PRO A 71 -7.18 9.49 5.07
N ARG A 72 -7.81 10.36 5.88
CA ARG A 72 -8.89 9.96 6.81
C ARG A 72 -10.01 10.99 6.76
N ASN A 73 -11.23 10.54 7.04
CA ASN A 73 -12.34 11.46 7.17
C ASN A 73 -12.34 12.06 8.58
N PRO A 74 -13.24 13.05 8.87
CA PRO A 74 -13.25 13.67 10.20
C PRO A 74 -13.49 12.70 11.36
N SER A 75 -14.13 11.55 11.12
CA SER A 75 -14.34 10.55 12.16
C SER A 75 -13.16 9.60 12.34
N GLY A 76 -12.09 9.80 11.58
CA GLY A 76 -10.87 8.98 11.68
C GLY A 76 -10.85 7.75 10.80
N LYS A 77 -11.87 7.55 9.96
CA LYS A 77 -11.92 6.40 9.07
C LYS A 77 -10.94 6.57 7.90
N LEU A 78 -10.15 5.52 7.64
CA LEU A 78 -9.21 5.51 6.52
C LEU A 78 -9.96 5.52 5.19
N LEU A 79 -9.52 6.39 4.28
CA LEU A 79 -10.17 6.57 2.97
C LEU A 79 -9.30 5.98 1.86
N LYS A 80 -9.36 4.67 1.71
CA LYS A 80 -8.57 3.96 0.71
C LYS A 80 -8.86 4.43 -0.72
N TYR A 81 -10.08 4.86 -1.00
CA TYR A 81 -10.42 5.30 -2.34
C TYR A 81 -9.60 6.51 -2.77
N GLN A 82 -9.18 7.36 -1.85
CA GLN A 82 -8.34 8.51 -2.18
C GLN A 82 -6.92 8.08 -2.57
N LEU A 83 -6.46 6.95 -2.04
CA LEU A 83 -5.14 6.43 -2.38
C LEU A 83 -5.13 5.79 -3.77
N ARG A 84 -6.19 5.10 -4.13
CA ARG A 84 -6.24 4.40 -5.42
C ARG A 84 -6.75 5.26 -6.58
N LYS A 85 -7.49 6.32 -6.29
CA LYS A 85 -8.15 7.15 -7.30
C LYS A 85 -7.22 7.63 -8.41
N PRO A 86 -6.02 8.20 -8.13
CA PRO A 86 -5.16 8.69 -9.19
C PRO A 86 -4.76 7.62 -10.21
N TYR A 87 -4.69 6.37 -9.78
CA TYR A 87 -4.28 5.26 -10.66
C TYR A 87 -5.42 4.82 -11.58
N TRP A 88 -6.66 4.91 -11.11
CA TRP A 88 -7.83 4.48 -11.89
C TRP A 88 -8.37 5.57 -12.80
N GLU A 89 -8.24 6.84 -12.44
CA GLU A 89 -8.73 7.95 -13.25
C GLU A 89 -8.10 7.97 -14.65
N GLY A 90 -6.79 7.73 -14.71
CA GLY A 90 -6.09 7.69 -15.98
C GLY A 90 -6.61 6.58 -16.90
N LEU A 91 -6.92 5.44 -16.31
CA LEU A 91 -7.41 4.30 -17.05
C LEU A 91 -8.82 4.54 -17.58
N GLU A 92 -9.68 5.15 -16.79
CA GLU A 92 -11.05 5.48 -17.20
C GLU A 92 -11.05 6.41 -18.40
N ARG A 93 -10.15 7.38 -18.42
CA ARG A 93 -10.03 8.32 -19.54
C ARG A 93 -9.59 7.63 -20.83
N LYS A 94 -8.79 6.57 -20.71
CA LYS A 94 -8.34 5.81 -21.88
C LYS A 94 -9.45 4.94 -22.47
N VAL A 95 -10.36 4.49 -21.64
CA VAL A 95 -11.46 3.64 -22.06
C VAL A 95 -12.52 4.44 -22.78
N ASN A 96 -12.68 5.69 -22.41
CA ASN A 96 -13.65 6.59 -23.02
C ASN A 96 -13.05 7.28 -24.26
#